data_150605d886160f7a7d1caf90473aac17
#
_entry.id   150605d886160f7a7d1caf90473aac17
#
_cell.length_a   1.000
_cell.length_b   1.000
_cell.length_c   1.000
_cell.angle_alpha   90.00
_cell.angle_beta   90.00
_cell.angle_gamma   90.00
#
_symmetry.space_group_name_H-M   'P 1'
#
loop_
_entity.id
_entity.type
_entity.pdbx_description
1 polymer ?
#
loop_
_entity_poly.entity_id
_entity_poly.type
_entity_poly.pdbx_seq_one_letter_code
_entity_poly.pdbx_strand_id
1 'polypeptide(L)'
;MAMKKTSKKNAVLKTAIRDKQTEHIGLVNKDAYLEPFEEAIRGRHEHALWKLNALTGQGKRSLSDFANGYKYYGLHKVSRGWVFREWAPNATAIYLVGDFNDWKETDKFKATRIEGTGDWELKLPAKTLKHGDLYKMHVYWEGGYGERIPAWTQRVVQDEHTKIFSAQVWAPSVPYVWKKNTFRPKTSPLLIYECHIGMSQDVEKVGTYREFKDNVLPRIVRAGYNCIQIMAIQEHPYYGSFGYHVSSFFAPSSRFGTPEELKELIDTAHANGIAVIMDIVHSHAVKNEVEGLGNLAGDPNQYFYSGDKHEHPAWDSLCFDYGKDDVIHF
;
A
#
# COMPACT_ATOMS: atom_id res chain seq x y z
N MET A 1 10.04 7.13 -41.47
CA MET A 1 10.69 8.31 -40.86
C MET A 1 10.77 8.24 -39.31
N ALA A 2 10.18 7.26 -38.64
CA ALA A 2 10.16 7.11 -37.18
C ALA A 2 11.38 6.38 -36.58
N MET A 3 12.07 5.53 -37.33
CA MET A 3 13.23 4.76 -36.82
C MET A 3 14.52 5.57 -36.62
N LYS A 4 14.68 6.75 -37.23
CA LYS A 4 15.88 7.61 -37.06
C LYS A 4 15.88 8.48 -35.81
N LYS A 5 14.70 8.71 -35.19
CA LYS A 5 14.60 9.54 -33.95
C LYS A 5 14.97 8.78 -32.67
N THR A 6 14.72 7.46 -32.62
CA THR A 6 15.04 6.62 -31.46
C THR A 6 16.55 6.35 -31.33
N SER A 7 17.23 6.17 -32.47
CA SER A 7 18.69 5.96 -32.51
C SER A 7 19.48 7.20 -32.00
N LYS A 8 19.03 8.41 -32.33
CA LYS A 8 19.67 9.64 -31.86
C LYS A 8 19.49 9.89 -30.37
N LYS A 9 18.32 9.56 -29.77
CA LYS A 9 18.11 9.68 -28.30
C LYS A 9 18.97 8.70 -27.52
N ASN A 10 19.11 7.47 -27.99
CA ASN A 10 19.98 6.46 -27.33
C ASN A 10 21.48 6.78 -27.50
N ALA A 11 21.90 7.40 -28.61
CA ALA A 11 23.26 7.89 -28.78
C ALA A 11 23.55 9.05 -27.86
N VAL A 12 22.63 10.03 -27.73
CA VAL A 12 22.77 11.17 -26.83
C VAL A 12 22.84 10.73 -25.35
N LEU A 13 22.03 9.72 -24.95
CA LEU A 13 22.12 9.17 -23.59
C LEU A 13 23.46 8.44 -23.35
N LYS A 14 23.96 7.67 -24.31
CA LYS A 14 25.27 7.00 -24.21
C LYS A 14 26.45 7.96 -24.22
N THR A 15 26.36 9.06 -24.98
CA THR A 15 27.39 10.12 -24.99
C THR A 15 27.34 10.91 -23.70
N ALA A 16 26.15 11.27 -23.19
CA ALA A 16 26.01 11.96 -21.90
C ALA A 16 26.51 11.15 -20.69
N ILE A 17 26.50 9.82 -20.79
CA ILE A 17 27.06 8.92 -19.76
C ILE A 17 28.60 8.83 -19.89
N ARG A 18 29.17 8.90 -21.11
CA ARG A 18 30.62 8.79 -21.34
C ARG A 18 31.41 10.08 -21.03
N ASP A 19 30.84 11.26 -21.25
CA ASP A 19 31.55 12.53 -21.09
C ASP A 19 31.54 13.04 -19.63
N LYS A 20 30.90 12.33 -18.67
CA LYS A 20 30.82 12.73 -17.26
C LYS A 20 31.73 11.96 -16.30
N GLN A 21 32.68 11.19 -16.78
CA GLN A 21 33.60 10.42 -15.92
C GLN A 21 34.70 11.27 -15.24
N THR A 22 34.77 12.56 -15.50
CA THR A 22 35.80 13.47 -14.93
C THR A 22 35.27 14.64 -14.11
N GLU A 23 33.95 14.85 -14.08
CA GLU A 23 33.33 15.86 -13.21
C GLU A 23 32.73 15.22 -11.96
N HIS A 24 32.96 15.83 -10.80
CA HIS A 24 32.25 15.49 -9.57
C HIS A 24 30.72 15.56 -9.79
N ILE A 25 29.98 14.67 -9.16
CA ILE A 25 28.51 14.77 -9.19
C ILE A 25 28.07 16.09 -8.56
N GLY A 26 27.03 16.71 -9.12
CA GLY A 26 26.58 18.04 -8.72
C GLY A 26 26.30 18.21 -7.21
N LEU A 27 26.08 17.13 -6.47
CA LEU A 27 25.97 17.16 -5.01
C LEU A 27 27.32 17.38 -4.35
N VAL A 28 28.37 16.68 -4.81
CA VAL A 28 29.78 16.83 -4.31
C VAL A 28 30.31 18.20 -4.64
N ASN A 29 30.00 18.75 -5.81
CA ASN A 29 30.38 20.14 -6.18
C ASN A 29 29.80 21.21 -5.25
N LYS A 30 28.69 20.89 -4.56
CA LYS A 30 28.05 21.81 -3.60
C LYS A 30 28.52 21.61 -2.17
N ASP A 31 29.07 20.46 -1.86
CA ASP A 31 29.53 20.11 -0.52
C ASP A 31 30.80 19.23 -0.61
N ALA A 32 31.96 19.84 -0.36
CA ALA A 32 33.26 19.16 -0.40
C ALA A 32 33.41 18.04 0.64
N TYR A 33 32.63 18.06 1.73
CA TYR A 33 32.65 16.97 2.72
C TYR A 33 32.08 15.64 2.15
N LEU A 34 31.41 15.68 1.01
CA LEU A 34 30.91 14.50 0.32
C LEU A 34 31.93 13.85 -0.63
N GLU A 35 33.07 14.50 -0.89
CA GLU A 35 34.09 13.98 -1.80
C GLU A 35 34.59 12.57 -1.45
N PRO A 36 34.84 12.20 -0.18
CA PRO A 36 35.22 10.84 0.20
C PRO A 36 34.14 9.78 -0.06
N PHE A 37 32.89 10.20 -0.27
CA PHE A 37 31.72 9.33 -0.48
C PHE A 37 31.21 9.35 -1.92
N GLU A 38 31.89 10.05 -2.83
CA GLU A 38 31.41 10.25 -4.21
C GLU A 38 31.16 8.95 -4.95
N GLU A 39 32.02 7.96 -4.81
CA GLU A 39 31.83 6.64 -5.44
C GLU A 39 30.54 5.94 -4.93
N ALA A 40 30.30 5.97 -3.63
CA ALA A 40 29.09 5.40 -3.03
C ALA A 40 27.81 6.14 -3.47
N ILE A 41 27.88 7.47 -3.59
CA ILE A 41 26.76 8.29 -4.07
C ILE A 41 26.49 8.00 -5.54
N ARG A 42 27.52 7.93 -6.36
CA ARG A 42 27.44 7.58 -7.79
C ARG A 42 26.86 6.19 -7.98
N GLY A 43 27.36 5.18 -7.26
CA GLY A 43 26.88 3.81 -7.35
C GLY A 43 25.40 3.68 -6.96
N ARG A 44 24.93 4.38 -5.94
CA ARG A 44 23.50 4.43 -5.56
C ARG A 44 22.64 5.06 -6.65
N HIS A 45 23.10 6.14 -7.25
CA HIS A 45 22.40 6.81 -8.34
C HIS A 45 22.30 5.92 -9.58
N GLU A 46 23.38 5.28 -9.98
CA GLU A 46 23.44 4.34 -11.11
C GLU A 46 22.54 3.13 -10.85
N HIS A 47 22.55 2.59 -9.65
CA HIS A 47 21.65 1.50 -9.25
C HIS A 47 20.18 1.89 -9.33
N ALA A 48 19.83 3.10 -8.84
CA ALA A 48 18.45 3.61 -8.94
C ALA A 48 17.99 3.76 -10.39
N LEU A 49 18.86 4.28 -11.27
CA LEU A 49 18.56 4.40 -12.71
C LEU A 49 18.45 3.03 -13.37
N TRP A 50 19.32 2.09 -13.02
CA TRP A 50 19.24 0.73 -13.51
C TRP A 50 17.91 0.04 -13.11
N LYS A 51 17.55 0.13 -11.82
CA LYS A 51 16.29 -0.43 -11.31
C LYS A 51 15.08 0.24 -11.98
N LEU A 52 15.07 1.57 -12.12
CA LEU A 52 14.02 2.30 -12.84
C LEU A 52 13.85 1.79 -14.28
N ASN A 53 14.96 1.60 -15.00
CA ASN A 53 14.93 1.07 -16.36
C ASN A 53 14.40 -0.37 -16.41
N ALA A 54 14.77 -1.22 -15.44
CA ALA A 54 14.26 -2.59 -15.33
C ALA A 54 12.74 -2.58 -15.10
N LEU A 55 12.25 -1.85 -14.09
CA LEU A 55 10.84 -1.78 -13.73
C LEU A 55 9.96 -1.19 -14.84
N THR A 56 10.48 -0.23 -15.60
CA THR A 56 9.75 0.42 -16.70
C THR A 56 9.91 -0.30 -18.05
N GLY A 57 10.61 -1.44 -18.08
CA GLY A 57 10.92 -2.14 -19.33
C GLY A 57 11.71 -1.26 -20.29
N GLN A 58 12.74 -0.58 -19.79
CA GLN A 58 13.57 0.38 -20.52
C GLN A 58 12.76 1.59 -21.08
N GLY A 59 11.83 2.10 -20.29
CA GLY A 59 11.00 3.26 -20.64
C GLY A 59 9.83 2.94 -21.57
N LYS A 60 9.48 1.65 -21.75
CA LYS A 60 8.27 1.25 -22.52
C LYS A 60 6.98 1.58 -21.79
N ARG A 61 7.02 1.63 -20.46
CA ARG A 61 5.92 2.06 -19.58
C ARG A 61 6.43 3.08 -18.57
N SER A 62 5.54 3.87 -17.99
CA SER A 62 5.90 4.78 -16.89
C SER A 62 6.06 4.01 -15.58
N LEU A 63 6.70 4.65 -14.58
CA LEU A 63 6.73 4.09 -13.22
C LEU A 63 5.31 4.03 -12.62
N SER A 64 4.45 4.99 -12.94
CA SER A 64 3.03 4.95 -12.54
C SER A 64 2.26 3.77 -13.13
N ASP A 65 2.64 3.30 -14.34
CA ASP A 65 2.04 2.10 -14.93
C ASP A 65 2.54 0.83 -14.24
N PHE A 66 3.78 0.83 -13.75
CA PHE A 66 4.30 -0.25 -12.92
C PHE A 66 3.61 -0.26 -11.56
N ALA A 67 3.46 0.89 -10.89
CA ALA A 67 2.87 1.04 -9.58
C ALA A 67 1.32 0.94 -9.56
N ASN A 68 0.75 0.06 -10.37
CA ASN A 68 -0.69 -0.12 -10.57
C ASN A 68 -1.25 -1.39 -9.89
N GLY A 69 -0.46 -2.09 -9.08
CA GLY A 69 -0.83 -3.37 -8.47
C GLY A 69 -2.18 -3.32 -7.74
N TYR A 70 -2.46 -2.23 -7.04
CA TYR A 70 -3.73 -2.03 -6.32
C TYR A 70 -4.98 -1.98 -7.23
N LYS A 71 -4.83 -1.82 -8.54
CA LYS A 71 -5.92 -1.91 -9.53
C LYS A 71 -6.07 -3.32 -10.11
N TYR A 72 -5.06 -4.15 -9.95
CA TYR A 72 -5.01 -5.49 -10.49
C TYR A 72 -5.27 -6.55 -9.43
N TYR A 73 -4.55 -6.49 -8.30
CA TYR A 73 -4.70 -7.39 -7.16
C TYR A 73 -5.80 -6.95 -6.21
N GLY A 74 -6.25 -7.88 -5.36
CA GLY A 74 -7.37 -7.70 -4.46
C GLY A 74 -8.71 -8.03 -5.12
N LEU A 75 -9.80 -7.62 -4.49
CA LEU A 75 -11.17 -7.87 -4.93
C LEU A 75 -11.77 -6.63 -5.59
N HIS A 76 -12.09 -6.72 -6.88
CA HIS A 76 -12.61 -5.61 -7.67
C HIS A 76 -13.98 -5.93 -8.26
N LYS A 77 -14.91 -4.97 -8.14
CA LYS A 77 -16.15 -4.98 -8.90
C LYS A 77 -15.89 -4.49 -10.32
N VAL A 78 -16.27 -5.28 -11.30
CA VAL A 78 -16.13 -4.98 -12.73
C VAL A 78 -17.50 -4.99 -13.40
N SER A 79 -17.57 -4.54 -14.67
CA SER A 79 -18.85 -4.43 -15.40
C SER A 79 -19.65 -5.72 -15.46
N ARG A 80 -19.00 -6.88 -15.47
CA ARG A 80 -19.65 -8.21 -15.59
C ARG A 80 -19.66 -9.04 -14.31
N GLY A 81 -19.19 -8.49 -13.17
CA GLY A 81 -19.10 -9.26 -11.93
C GLY A 81 -18.01 -8.77 -11.00
N TRP A 82 -17.28 -9.72 -10.44
CA TRP A 82 -16.15 -9.49 -9.55
C TRP A 82 -14.93 -10.23 -10.05
N VAL A 83 -13.77 -9.65 -9.84
CA VAL A 83 -12.48 -10.28 -10.07
C VAL A 83 -11.67 -10.16 -8.79
N PHE A 84 -11.22 -11.30 -8.30
CA PHE A 84 -10.26 -11.39 -7.21
C PHE A 84 -8.92 -11.86 -7.77
N ARG A 85 -7.82 -11.25 -7.34
CA ARG A 85 -6.45 -11.69 -7.64
C ARG A 85 -5.56 -11.57 -6.43
N GLU A 86 -4.66 -12.56 -6.29
CA GLU A 86 -3.66 -12.57 -5.24
C GLU A 86 -2.34 -13.12 -5.78
N TRP A 87 -1.21 -12.58 -5.29
CA TRP A 87 0.12 -13.10 -5.55
C TRP A 87 0.53 -14.06 -4.44
N ALA A 88 0.52 -15.35 -4.75
CA ALA A 88 0.85 -16.42 -3.82
C ALA A 88 1.59 -17.55 -4.58
N PRO A 89 2.88 -17.34 -4.89
CA PRO A 89 3.64 -18.25 -5.77
C PRO A 89 3.76 -19.67 -5.23
N ASN A 90 3.79 -19.85 -3.91
CA ASN A 90 3.91 -21.16 -3.26
C ASN A 90 2.56 -21.84 -2.98
N ALA A 91 1.44 -21.15 -3.19
CA ALA A 91 0.14 -21.76 -2.99
C ALA A 91 -0.11 -22.91 -3.98
N THR A 92 -0.79 -23.96 -3.51
CA THR A 92 -1.26 -25.09 -4.31
C THR A 92 -2.76 -25.02 -4.58
N ALA A 93 -3.52 -24.33 -3.70
CA ALA A 93 -4.93 -23.97 -3.92
C ALA A 93 -5.29 -22.72 -3.10
N ILE A 94 -6.24 -21.92 -3.63
CA ILE A 94 -6.83 -20.78 -2.92
C ILE A 94 -8.34 -20.83 -3.11
N TYR A 95 -9.09 -20.70 -2.00
CA TYR A 95 -10.53 -20.56 -1.99
C TYR A 95 -10.92 -19.25 -1.31
N LEU A 96 -11.87 -18.52 -1.84
CA LEU A 96 -12.54 -17.46 -1.10
C LEU A 96 -13.65 -18.05 -0.24
N VAL A 97 -13.65 -17.69 1.04
CA VAL A 97 -14.70 -18.06 2.00
C VAL A 97 -15.24 -16.79 2.66
N GLY A 98 -16.53 -16.78 2.99
CA GLY A 98 -17.15 -15.61 3.60
C GLY A 98 -18.67 -15.75 3.70
N ASP A 99 -19.36 -14.65 4.00
CA ASP A 99 -20.81 -14.60 4.19
C ASP A 99 -21.59 -15.08 2.96
N PHE A 100 -21.00 -14.98 1.79
CA PHE A 100 -21.61 -15.37 0.51
C PHE A 100 -21.63 -16.89 0.24
N ASN A 101 -20.96 -17.71 1.06
CA ASN A 101 -20.89 -19.16 0.92
C ASN A 101 -20.88 -19.90 2.27
N ASP A 102 -21.41 -19.26 3.32
CA ASP A 102 -21.45 -19.80 4.69
C ASP A 102 -20.06 -20.21 5.20
N TRP A 103 -19.00 -19.50 4.77
CA TRP A 103 -17.60 -19.75 5.13
C TRP A 103 -17.11 -21.15 4.73
N LYS A 104 -17.66 -21.72 3.65
CA LYS A 104 -17.33 -23.06 3.16
C LYS A 104 -16.59 -23.00 1.84
N GLU A 105 -15.61 -23.86 1.71
CA GLU A 105 -14.94 -24.07 0.43
C GLU A 105 -15.87 -24.75 -0.57
N THR A 106 -15.92 -24.22 -1.76
CA THR A 106 -16.61 -24.84 -2.90
C THR A 106 -15.85 -24.54 -4.18
N ASP A 107 -15.99 -25.37 -5.20
CA ASP A 107 -15.31 -25.21 -6.49
C ASP A 107 -15.66 -23.89 -7.18
N LYS A 108 -16.86 -23.36 -6.92
CA LYS A 108 -17.29 -22.05 -7.44
C LYS A 108 -16.39 -20.91 -6.94
N PHE A 109 -15.82 -21.04 -5.75
CA PHE A 109 -14.99 -20.03 -5.10
C PHE A 109 -13.50 -20.39 -5.09
N LYS A 110 -13.11 -21.41 -5.84
CA LYS A 110 -11.71 -21.78 -6.06
C LYS A 110 -11.05 -20.87 -7.08
N ALA A 111 -9.95 -20.26 -6.72
CA ALA A 111 -9.14 -19.47 -7.65
C ALA A 111 -8.34 -20.40 -8.59
N THR A 112 -8.06 -19.89 -9.78
CA THR A 112 -7.22 -20.57 -10.78
C THR A 112 -5.87 -19.88 -10.82
N ARG A 113 -4.80 -20.67 -10.80
CA ARG A 113 -3.43 -20.16 -10.93
C ARG A 113 -3.20 -19.65 -12.36
N ILE A 114 -2.62 -18.46 -12.49
CA ILE A 114 -2.17 -17.92 -13.76
C ILE A 114 -0.78 -18.49 -14.03
N GLU A 115 -0.66 -19.28 -15.08
CA GLU A 115 0.58 -20.00 -15.40
C GLU A 115 1.74 -19.03 -15.61
N GLY A 116 2.90 -19.35 -15.04
CA GLY A 116 4.14 -18.59 -15.21
C GLY A 116 4.28 -17.31 -14.39
N THR A 117 3.29 -16.94 -13.54
CA THR A 117 3.33 -15.67 -12.79
C THR A 117 3.38 -15.84 -11.27
N GLY A 118 2.80 -16.86 -10.70
CA GLY A 118 2.55 -16.96 -9.25
C GLY A 118 1.26 -16.29 -8.80
N ASP A 119 0.51 -15.71 -9.73
CA ASP A 119 -0.79 -15.09 -9.48
C ASP A 119 -1.92 -16.10 -9.49
N TRP A 120 -2.96 -15.78 -8.73
CA TRP A 120 -4.21 -16.50 -8.68
C TRP A 120 -5.36 -15.59 -9.06
N GLU A 121 -6.32 -16.09 -9.84
CA GLU A 121 -7.48 -15.33 -10.28
C GLU A 121 -8.77 -16.10 -10.02
N LEU A 122 -9.80 -15.38 -9.53
CA LEU A 122 -11.18 -15.88 -9.43
C LEU A 122 -12.13 -14.84 -10.01
N LYS A 123 -13.00 -15.27 -10.92
CA LYS A 123 -14.08 -14.46 -11.50
C LYS A 123 -15.43 -14.91 -10.98
N LEU A 124 -16.23 -13.98 -10.46
CA LEU A 124 -17.54 -14.27 -9.91
C LEU A 124 -18.63 -13.41 -10.56
N PRO A 125 -19.85 -13.96 -10.73
CA PRO A 125 -21.01 -13.19 -11.22
C PRO A 125 -21.34 -11.99 -10.32
N ALA A 126 -21.94 -10.95 -10.87
CA ALA A 126 -22.20 -9.68 -10.20
C ALA A 126 -23.06 -9.80 -8.91
N LYS A 127 -23.97 -10.78 -8.88
CA LYS A 127 -24.88 -11.01 -7.74
C LYS A 127 -24.27 -11.87 -6.63
N THR A 128 -23.03 -12.34 -6.79
CA THR A 128 -22.41 -13.28 -5.85
C THR A 128 -22.01 -12.61 -4.55
N LEU A 129 -21.44 -11.40 -4.63
CA LEU A 129 -20.96 -10.67 -3.47
C LEU A 129 -21.79 -9.40 -3.27
N LYS A 130 -21.96 -8.99 -2.01
CA LYS A 130 -22.65 -7.76 -1.60
C LYS A 130 -21.67 -6.85 -0.86
N HIS A 131 -21.96 -5.55 -0.90
CA HIS A 131 -21.29 -4.60 -0.04
C HIS A 131 -21.49 -4.96 1.43
N GLY A 132 -20.40 -5.04 2.18
CA GLY A 132 -20.41 -5.40 3.60
C GLY A 132 -20.12 -6.87 3.89
N ASP A 133 -20.23 -7.78 2.92
CA ASP A 133 -19.90 -9.20 3.13
C ASP A 133 -18.47 -9.34 3.67
N LEU A 134 -18.29 -10.15 4.70
CA LEU A 134 -16.97 -10.49 5.25
C LEU A 134 -16.40 -11.68 4.48
N TYR A 135 -15.08 -11.68 4.31
CA TYR A 135 -14.39 -12.76 3.61
C TYR A 135 -12.95 -12.93 4.02
N LYS A 136 -12.40 -14.11 3.73
CA LYS A 136 -10.99 -14.47 3.83
C LYS A 136 -10.60 -15.39 2.68
N MET A 137 -9.32 -15.75 2.63
CA MET A 137 -8.80 -16.84 1.80
C MET A 137 -8.48 -18.05 2.66
N HIS A 138 -8.85 -19.24 2.19
CA HIS A 138 -8.17 -20.46 2.58
C HIS A 138 -7.08 -20.73 1.58
N VAL A 139 -5.85 -20.72 2.03
CA VAL A 139 -4.64 -20.90 1.21
C VAL A 139 -3.99 -22.21 1.57
N TYR A 140 -3.77 -23.06 0.59
CA TYR A 140 -3.05 -24.33 0.71
C TYR A 140 -1.67 -24.22 0.09
N TRP A 141 -0.70 -24.86 0.70
CA TRP A 141 0.66 -24.99 0.20
C TRP A 141 1.21 -26.38 0.51
N GLU A 142 2.40 -26.71 0.03
CA GLU A 142 3.00 -28.00 0.34
C GLU A 142 3.25 -28.13 1.84
N GLY A 143 2.63 -29.12 2.47
CA GLY A 143 2.77 -29.43 3.90
C GLY A 143 1.86 -28.60 4.84
N GLY A 144 0.96 -27.72 4.32
CA GLY A 144 0.10 -26.95 5.21
C GLY A 144 -1.03 -26.19 4.53
N TYR A 145 -1.81 -25.52 5.36
CA TYR A 145 -2.84 -24.57 4.93
C TYR A 145 -3.07 -23.51 6.00
N GLY A 146 -3.73 -22.43 5.64
CA GLY A 146 -4.14 -21.40 6.60
C GLY A 146 -5.23 -20.50 6.07
N GLU A 147 -5.97 -19.90 7.01
CA GLU A 147 -6.89 -18.81 6.75
C GLU A 147 -6.10 -17.49 6.70
N ARG A 148 -6.31 -16.68 5.67
CA ARG A 148 -5.54 -15.45 5.43
C ARG A 148 -6.45 -14.30 4.98
N ILE A 149 -6.11 -13.09 5.38
CA ILE A 149 -6.64 -11.88 4.76
C ILE A 149 -5.84 -11.61 3.48
N PRO A 150 -6.50 -11.32 2.34
CA PRO A 150 -5.78 -11.00 1.10
C PRO A 150 -4.84 -9.81 1.25
N ALA A 151 -3.63 -9.91 0.70
CA ALA A 151 -2.58 -8.90 0.87
C ALA A 151 -2.98 -7.51 0.33
N TRP A 152 -3.79 -7.47 -0.72
CA TRP A 152 -4.23 -6.24 -1.38
C TRP A 152 -5.66 -5.81 -1.00
N THR A 153 -6.15 -6.27 0.15
CA THR A 153 -7.49 -5.90 0.59
C THR A 153 -7.61 -4.42 0.93
N GLN A 154 -8.71 -3.79 0.53
CA GLN A 154 -8.94 -2.34 0.68
C GLN A 154 -9.77 -1.99 1.91
N ARG A 155 -10.35 -2.97 2.56
CA ARG A 155 -11.13 -2.81 3.79
C ARG A 155 -11.00 -4.06 4.65
N VAL A 156 -10.58 -3.86 5.88
CA VAL A 156 -10.52 -4.89 6.92
C VAL A 156 -11.30 -4.39 8.12
N VAL A 157 -12.04 -5.26 8.77
CA VAL A 157 -12.81 -4.93 9.98
C VAL A 157 -12.55 -5.96 11.05
N GLN A 158 -12.62 -5.53 12.31
CA GLN A 158 -12.50 -6.39 13.48
C GLN A 158 -13.89 -6.64 14.07
N ASP A 159 -14.23 -7.89 14.31
CA ASP A 159 -15.42 -8.26 15.06
C ASP A 159 -15.29 -7.80 16.53
N GLU A 160 -16.30 -7.14 17.06
CA GLU A 160 -16.25 -6.52 18.39
C GLU A 160 -16.16 -7.55 19.53
N HIS A 161 -16.70 -8.75 19.34
CA HIS A 161 -16.76 -9.79 20.37
C HIS A 161 -15.56 -10.73 20.28
N THR A 162 -15.32 -11.29 19.09
CA THR A 162 -14.26 -12.29 18.89
C THR A 162 -12.90 -11.68 18.72
N LYS A 163 -12.83 -10.39 18.37
CA LYS A 163 -11.61 -9.65 17.99
C LYS A 163 -10.92 -10.19 16.74
N ILE A 164 -11.58 -11.05 16.00
CA ILE A 164 -11.07 -11.60 14.73
C ILE A 164 -11.21 -10.55 13.63
N PHE A 165 -10.16 -10.38 12.85
CA PHE A 165 -10.19 -9.53 11.65
C PHE A 165 -10.64 -10.31 10.42
N SER A 166 -11.38 -9.65 9.56
CA SER A 166 -11.79 -10.16 8.25
C SER A 166 -11.70 -9.06 7.20
N ALA A 167 -11.36 -9.43 5.98
CA ALA A 167 -11.55 -8.55 4.85
C ALA A 167 -13.05 -8.29 4.63
N GLN A 168 -13.40 -7.11 4.14
CA GLN A 168 -14.80 -6.75 3.86
C GLN A 168 -14.95 -6.29 2.41
N VAL A 169 -15.96 -6.81 1.74
CA VAL A 169 -16.34 -6.36 0.40
C VAL A 169 -16.78 -4.90 0.45
N TRP A 170 -15.98 -4.01 -0.14
CA TRP A 170 -16.26 -2.59 -0.11
C TRP A 170 -16.69 -2.08 -1.48
N ALA A 171 -17.99 -1.97 -1.69
CA ALA A 171 -18.62 -1.49 -2.92
C ALA A 171 -19.93 -0.76 -2.61
N PRO A 172 -19.86 0.42 -1.97
CA PRO A 172 -21.04 1.18 -1.60
C PRO A 172 -21.87 1.54 -2.84
N SER A 173 -23.19 1.57 -2.68
CA SER A 173 -24.11 1.92 -3.78
C SER A 173 -23.91 3.35 -4.27
N VAL A 174 -23.46 4.25 -3.39
CA VAL A 174 -23.09 5.62 -3.70
C VAL A 174 -21.62 5.83 -3.31
N PRO A 175 -20.69 5.73 -4.27
CA PRO A 175 -19.28 6.01 -4.03
C PRO A 175 -19.07 7.47 -3.62
N TYR A 176 -18.03 7.72 -2.82
CA TYR A 176 -17.66 9.09 -2.46
C TYR A 176 -17.29 9.91 -3.71
N VAL A 177 -17.86 11.10 -3.82
CA VAL A 177 -17.55 12.05 -4.89
C VAL A 177 -16.74 13.21 -4.31
N TRP A 178 -15.50 13.35 -4.76
CA TRP A 178 -14.61 14.43 -4.33
C TRP A 178 -15.15 15.81 -4.76
N LYS A 179 -15.27 16.72 -3.80
CA LYS A 179 -15.73 18.11 -4.00
C LYS A 179 -14.56 19.04 -4.34
N LYS A 180 -13.34 18.71 -3.87
CA LYS A 180 -12.11 19.50 -4.04
C LYS A 180 -11.01 18.73 -4.80
N ASN A 181 -11.38 18.11 -5.92
CA ASN A 181 -10.46 17.34 -6.77
C ASN A 181 -9.37 18.21 -7.46
N THR A 182 -9.51 19.52 -7.44
CA THR A 182 -8.54 20.49 -8.03
C THR A 182 -7.64 21.14 -6.97
N PHE A 183 -7.69 20.68 -5.72
CA PHE A 183 -6.83 21.23 -4.67
C PHE A 183 -5.34 21.16 -5.06
N ARG A 184 -4.62 22.26 -4.79
CA ARG A 184 -3.17 22.31 -4.90
C ARG A 184 -2.61 22.93 -3.63
N PRO A 185 -1.61 22.30 -2.97
CA PRO A 185 -0.94 22.88 -1.81
C PRO A 185 -0.32 24.24 -2.19
N LYS A 186 -0.33 25.18 -1.28
CA LYS A 186 0.42 26.43 -1.43
C LYS A 186 1.93 26.11 -1.43
N THR A 187 2.71 26.86 -2.22
CA THR A 187 4.17 26.72 -2.26
C THR A 187 4.89 27.42 -1.11
N SER A 188 4.14 28.09 -0.22
CA SER A 188 4.66 28.71 1.02
C SER A 188 5.19 27.62 1.99
N PRO A 189 6.03 27.98 2.97
CA PRO A 189 6.44 27.05 3.99
C PRO A 189 5.25 26.32 4.61
N LEU A 190 5.37 25.01 4.79
CA LEU A 190 4.34 24.20 5.43
C LEU A 190 4.42 24.43 6.95
N LEU A 191 3.27 24.77 7.54
CA LEU A 191 3.02 24.71 8.96
C LEU A 191 2.21 23.45 9.21
N ILE A 192 2.91 22.38 9.61
CA ILE A 192 2.35 21.02 9.72
C ILE A 192 1.83 20.79 11.13
N TYR A 193 0.60 20.32 11.23
CA TYR A 193 0.03 19.77 12.46
C TYR A 193 0.01 18.24 12.33
N GLU A 194 0.88 17.57 13.07
CA GLU A 194 0.87 16.10 13.15
C GLU A 194 -0.20 15.63 14.12
N CYS A 195 -0.94 14.59 13.75
CA CYS A 195 -2.09 14.12 14.53
C CYS A 195 -2.33 12.62 14.36
N HIS A 196 -2.84 12.00 15.43
CA HIS A 196 -3.36 10.65 15.42
C HIS A 196 -4.89 10.71 15.57
N ILE A 197 -5.63 10.18 14.60
CA ILE A 197 -7.10 10.29 14.55
C ILE A 197 -7.74 9.78 15.84
N GLY A 198 -7.37 8.59 16.29
CA GLY A 198 -7.97 7.96 17.46
C GLY A 198 -7.68 8.65 18.79
N MET A 199 -6.58 9.42 18.87
CA MET A 199 -6.14 10.11 20.10
C MET A 199 -6.55 11.58 20.15
N SER A 200 -7.09 12.13 19.06
CA SER A 200 -7.36 13.57 18.93
C SER A 200 -8.73 13.96 19.50
N GLN A 201 -9.00 13.60 20.74
CA GLN A 201 -10.24 13.92 21.45
C GLN A 201 -10.10 13.76 22.96
N ASP A 202 -11.05 14.31 23.74
CA ASP A 202 -11.03 14.39 25.22
C ASP A 202 -11.88 13.29 25.89
N VAL A 203 -12.69 12.56 25.13
CA VAL A 203 -13.53 11.47 25.66
C VAL A 203 -12.73 10.16 25.65
N GLU A 204 -12.86 9.35 26.69
CA GLU A 204 -12.15 8.08 26.85
C GLU A 204 -12.68 7.00 25.88
N LYS A 205 -12.34 7.15 24.60
CA LYS A 205 -12.62 6.23 23.51
C LYS A 205 -11.67 6.49 22.32
N VAL A 206 -11.69 5.61 21.35
CA VAL A 206 -11.00 5.83 20.06
C VAL A 206 -11.78 6.87 19.26
N GLY A 207 -11.13 7.96 18.84
CA GLY A 207 -11.70 8.99 17.98
C GLY A 207 -11.93 8.51 16.55
N THR A 208 -12.85 9.16 15.84
CA THR A 208 -13.23 8.82 14.46
C THR A 208 -12.82 9.89 13.46
N TYR A 209 -12.75 9.53 12.16
CA TYR A 209 -12.52 10.50 11.07
C TYR A 209 -13.55 11.63 11.10
N ARG A 210 -14.80 11.31 11.39
CA ARG A 210 -15.89 12.30 11.48
C ARG A 210 -15.69 13.25 12.66
N GLU A 211 -15.39 12.73 13.84
CA GLU A 211 -15.14 13.55 15.03
C GLU A 211 -13.91 14.46 14.84
N PHE A 212 -12.85 13.93 14.24
CA PHE A 212 -11.68 14.74 13.90
C PHE A 212 -12.05 15.88 12.93
N LYS A 213 -12.78 15.55 11.86
CA LYS A 213 -13.25 16.53 10.87
C LYS A 213 -14.10 17.63 11.52
N ASP A 214 -15.02 17.27 12.40
CA ASP A 214 -16.01 18.20 12.95
C ASP A 214 -15.46 19.01 14.15
N ASN A 215 -14.60 18.43 14.97
CA ASN A 215 -14.15 19.03 16.24
C ASN A 215 -12.70 19.50 16.23
N VAL A 216 -11.79 18.81 15.55
CA VAL A 216 -10.34 19.07 15.60
C VAL A 216 -9.88 19.93 14.42
N LEU A 217 -10.27 19.56 13.20
CA LEU A 217 -9.88 20.30 11.98
C LEU A 217 -10.21 21.79 12.04
N PRO A 218 -11.39 22.25 12.54
CA PRO A 218 -11.67 23.68 12.67
C PRO A 218 -10.72 24.42 13.63
N ARG A 219 -10.20 23.75 14.66
CA ARG A 219 -9.21 24.32 15.58
C ARG A 219 -7.86 24.49 14.90
N ILE A 220 -7.43 23.50 14.11
CA ILE A 220 -6.19 23.54 13.32
C ILE A 220 -6.23 24.69 12.32
N VAL A 221 -7.36 24.86 11.61
CA VAL A 221 -7.58 25.98 10.67
C VAL A 221 -7.47 27.32 11.39
N ARG A 222 -8.14 27.51 12.53
CA ARG A 222 -8.07 28.74 13.31
C ARG A 222 -6.68 29.04 13.87
N ALA A 223 -5.90 28.00 14.17
CA ALA A 223 -4.51 28.14 14.63
C ALA A 223 -3.52 28.53 13.51
N GLY A 224 -3.99 28.57 12.25
CA GLY A 224 -3.19 29.04 11.11
C GLY A 224 -2.30 27.97 10.48
N TYR A 225 -2.44 26.71 10.82
CA TYR A 225 -1.78 25.62 10.10
C TYR A 225 -2.30 25.53 8.67
N ASN A 226 -1.44 25.09 7.74
CA ASN A 226 -1.79 24.91 6.35
C ASN A 226 -1.59 23.46 5.84
N CYS A 227 -1.21 22.56 6.75
CA CYS A 227 -1.03 21.14 6.48
C CYS A 227 -1.36 20.33 7.75
N ILE A 228 -1.99 19.17 7.58
CA ILE A 228 -2.06 18.12 8.59
C ILE A 228 -1.26 16.91 8.12
N GLN A 229 -0.54 16.28 9.04
CA GLN A 229 0.10 14.98 8.83
C GLN A 229 -0.65 13.96 9.68
N ILE A 230 -1.33 13.03 9.03
CA ILE A 230 -2.07 11.96 9.71
C ILE A 230 -1.10 10.81 9.94
N MET A 231 -0.79 10.53 11.21
CA MET A 231 0.02 9.40 11.65
C MET A 231 -0.58 8.09 11.14
N ALA A 232 0.28 7.12 10.88
CA ALA A 232 0.02 5.81 10.29
C ALA A 232 -1.42 5.29 10.46
N ILE A 233 -2.24 5.40 9.39
CA ILE A 233 -3.67 5.01 9.41
C ILE A 233 -3.96 3.68 8.72
N GLN A 234 -2.93 3.00 8.22
CA GLN A 234 -3.09 1.66 7.65
C GLN A 234 -3.62 0.69 8.72
N GLU A 235 -4.34 -0.35 8.32
CA GLU A 235 -4.93 -1.28 9.28
C GLU A 235 -3.85 -2.05 10.05
N HIS A 236 -4.05 -2.18 11.35
CA HIS A 236 -3.10 -2.76 12.28
C HIS A 236 -3.84 -3.49 13.41
N PRO A 237 -3.37 -4.67 13.88
CA PRO A 237 -4.09 -5.45 14.88
C PRO A 237 -3.99 -4.84 16.29
N TYR A 238 -2.86 -4.22 16.63
CA TYR A 238 -2.59 -3.66 17.94
C TYR A 238 -2.71 -2.13 17.96
N TYR A 239 -3.74 -1.61 18.61
CA TYR A 239 -4.00 -0.16 18.70
C TYR A 239 -2.83 0.63 19.30
N GLY A 240 -2.17 0.08 20.32
CA GLY A 240 -1.02 0.71 20.98
C GLY A 240 0.22 0.88 20.11
N SER A 241 0.24 0.28 18.90
CA SER A 241 1.27 0.58 17.90
C SER A 241 1.07 1.91 17.19
N PHE A 242 -0.06 2.60 17.41
CA PHE A 242 -0.47 3.82 16.74
C PHE A 242 -0.47 3.73 15.20
N GLY A 243 -0.65 2.53 14.66
CA GLY A 243 -0.62 2.26 13.22
C GLY A 243 0.75 1.88 12.67
N TYR A 244 1.80 1.80 13.48
CA TYR A 244 3.15 1.46 13.01
C TYR A 244 3.43 -0.05 12.92
N HIS A 245 2.53 -0.92 13.39
CA HIS A 245 2.56 -2.37 13.17
C HIS A 245 1.49 -2.80 12.15
N VAL A 246 1.71 -2.44 10.89
CA VAL A 246 0.74 -2.64 9.80
C VAL A 246 0.54 -4.12 9.49
N SER A 247 -0.72 -4.52 9.34
CA SER A 247 -1.12 -5.85 8.84
C SER A 247 -1.72 -5.79 7.43
N SER A 248 -2.45 -4.71 7.09
CA SER A 248 -3.10 -4.57 5.78
C SER A 248 -2.77 -3.21 5.17
N PHE A 249 -1.90 -3.21 4.17
CA PHE A 249 -1.23 -2.03 3.64
C PHE A 249 -2.12 -1.13 2.77
N PHE A 250 -3.18 -1.69 2.18
CA PHE A 250 -4.11 -0.97 1.29
C PHE A 250 -5.44 -0.62 1.94
N ALA A 251 -5.62 -0.98 3.22
CA ALA A 251 -6.82 -0.68 3.99
C ALA A 251 -6.55 0.40 5.03
N PRO A 252 -7.32 1.50 5.06
CA PRO A 252 -7.31 2.40 6.22
C PRO A 252 -7.96 1.71 7.41
N SER A 253 -7.46 1.98 8.62
CA SER A 253 -7.96 1.34 9.84
C SER A 253 -9.45 1.58 10.03
N SER A 254 -10.17 0.49 10.24
CA SER A 254 -11.60 0.48 10.47
C SER A 254 -12.00 1.05 11.83
N ARG A 255 -11.05 1.12 12.78
CA ARG A 255 -11.27 1.70 14.11
C ARG A 255 -11.67 3.17 14.06
N PHE A 256 -11.22 3.89 13.04
CA PHE A 256 -11.48 5.33 12.90
C PHE A 256 -12.70 5.64 12.05
N GLY A 257 -13.30 4.63 11.40
CA GLY A 257 -14.48 4.81 10.56
C GLY A 257 -14.40 4.12 9.20
N THR A 258 -15.13 4.65 8.24
CA THR A 258 -15.21 4.12 6.87
C THR A 258 -14.23 4.82 5.93
N PRO A 259 -13.87 4.19 4.79
CA PRO A 259 -13.10 4.85 3.74
C PRO A 259 -13.73 6.15 3.23
N GLU A 260 -15.05 6.22 3.18
CA GLU A 260 -15.78 7.43 2.77
C GLU A 260 -15.63 8.57 3.77
N GLU A 261 -15.62 8.26 5.08
CA GLU A 261 -15.40 9.26 6.13
C GLU A 261 -13.97 9.80 6.11
N LEU A 262 -12.98 8.97 5.81
CA LEU A 262 -11.61 9.44 5.58
C LEU A 262 -11.52 10.36 4.36
N LYS A 263 -12.15 9.98 3.24
CA LYS A 263 -12.22 10.84 2.05
C LYS A 263 -12.92 12.16 2.34
N GLU A 264 -13.99 12.14 3.12
CA GLU A 264 -14.71 13.34 3.54
C GLU A 264 -13.84 14.25 4.43
N LEU A 265 -13.06 13.69 5.35
CA LEU A 265 -12.09 14.42 6.15
C LEU A 265 -11.07 15.14 5.26
N ILE A 266 -10.45 14.41 4.33
CA ILE A 266 -9.45 14.96 3.40
C ILE A 266 -10.07 16.07 2.53
N ASP A 267 -11.23 15.83 1.97
CA ASP A 267 -11.93 16.78 1.11
C ASP A 267 -12.31 18.05 1.87
N THR A 268 -12.73 17.91 3.13
CA THR A 268 -13.01 19.04 4.02
C THR A 268 -11.74 19.81 4.37
N ALA A 269 -10.62 19.14 4.63
CA ALA A 269 -9.33 19.78 4.83
C ALA A 269 -8.93 20.61 3.59
N HIS A 270 -9.03 20.02 2.41
CA HIS A 270 -8.76 20.69 1.13
C HIS A 270 -9.69 21.91 0.90
N ALA A 271 -10.97 21.80 1.29
CA ALA A 271 -11.93 22.92 1.21
C ALA A 271 -11.53 24.11 2.09
N ASN A 272 -10.81 23.84 3.19
CA ASN A 272 -10.29 24.85 4.11
C ASN A 272 -8.85 25.27 3.78
N GLY A 273 -8.30 24.85 2.64
CA GLY A 273 -6.94 25.20 2.22
C GLY A 273 -5.83 24.43 2.95
N ILE A 274 -6.16 23.36 3.66
CA ILE A 274 -5.24 22.51 4.42
C ILE A 274 -4.80 21.35 3.54
N ALA A 275 -3.49 21.19 3.32
CA ALA A 275 -2.91 20.02 2.72
C ALA A 275 -2.97 18.82 3.68
N VAL A 276 -3.03 17.60 3.13
CA VAL A 276 -3.02 16.37 3.92
C VAL A 276 -1.85 15.52 3.52
N ILE A 277 -1.00 15.18 4.48
CA ILE A 277 0.07 14.18 4.38
C ILE A 277 -0.43 12.92 5.09
N MET A 278 -0.32 11.78 4.43
CA MET A 278 -0.55 10.48 5.03
C MET A 278 0.79 9.84 5.35
N ASP A 279 1.00 9.52 6.62
CA ASP A 279 2.16 8.75 7.07
C ASP A 279 1.92 7.28 6.72
N ILE A 280 2.79 6.70 5.90
CA ILE A 280 2.67 5.35 5.37
C ILE A 280 3.86 4.53 5.83
N VAL A 281 3.59 3.46 6.58
CA VAL A 281 4.60 2.47 6.95
C VAL A 281 4.78 1.48 5.80
N HIS A 282 5.99 1.36 5.29
CA HIS A 282 6.32 0.44 4.19
C HIS A 282 7.71 -0.21 4.31
N SER A 283 8.43 0.04 5.39
CA SER A 283 9.74 -0.60 5.65
C SER A 283 9.62 -1.97 6.31
N HIS A 284 8.54 -2.20 7.06
CA HIS A 284 8.31 -3.40 7.86
C HIS A 284 6.81 -3.69 8.00
N ALA A 285 6.51 -4.90 8.47
CA ALA A 285 5.16 -5.37 8.78
C ALA A 285 5.10 -5.97 10.19
N VAL A 286 3.92 -6.05 10.77
CA VAL A 286 3.70 -6.78 12.02
C VAL A 286 4.04 -8.26 11.86
N LYS A 287 4.58 -8.90 12.91
CA LYS A 287 4.77 -10.35 12.98
C LYS A 287 3.43 -11.06 13.18
N ASN A 288 2.66 -11.19 12.13
CA ASN A 288 1.34 -11.81 12.16
C ASN A 288 1.13 -12.60 10.87
N GLU A 289 0.74 -13.86 11.02
CA GLU A 289 0.52 -14.77 9.89
C GLU A 289 -0.93 -14.80 9.42
N VAL A 290 -1.89 -14.55 10.33
CA VAL A 290 -3.32 -14.70 10.03
C VAL A 290 -3.90 -13.43 9.41
N GLU A 291 -3.66 -12.29 10.05
CA GLU A 291 -4.16 -10.99 9.60
C GLU A 291 -3.14 -10.21 8.76
N GLY A 292 -1.85 -10.61 8.81
CA GLY A 292 -0.74 -9.95 8.13
C GLY A 292 -0.10 -10.81 7.05
N LEU A 293 1.11 -10.41 6.66
CA LEU A 293 1.88 -11.01 5.57
C LEU A 293 2.93 -12.03 6.02
N GLY A 294 3.00 -12.34 7.33
CA GLY A 294 4.10 -13.12 7.92
C GLY A 294 4.28 -14.52 7.33
N ASN A 295 3.19 -15.13 6.85
CA ASN A 295 3.22 -16.40 6.14
C ASN A 295 1.96 -16.54 5.28
N LEU A 296 1.91 -15.83 4.15
CA LEU A 296 0.72 -15.82 3.31
C LEU A 296 0.42 -17.18 2.68
N ALA A 297 1.45 -17.86 2.18
CA ALA A 297 1.31 -19.10 1.40
C ALA A 297 2.43 -20.12 1.69
N GLY A 298 2.80 -20.31 2.97
CA GLY A 298 3.79 -21.31 3.37
C GLY A 298 5.25 -20.87 3.24
N ASP A 299 5.50 -19.63 2.79
CA ASP A 299 6.84 -19.05 2.77
C ASP A 299 6.86 -17.75 3.60
N PRO A 300 7.46 -17.77 4.80
CA PRO A 300 7.56 -16.57 5.63
C PRO A 300 8.44 -15.49 5.00
N ASN A 301 9.24 -15.83 4.00
CA ASN A 301 10.10 -14.89 3.29
C ASN A 301 9.48 -14.39 1.97
N GLN A 302 8.23 -14.71 1.65
CA GLN A 302 7.61 -14.27 0.39
C GLN A 302 7.80 -12.76 0.17
N TYR A 303 7.53 -11.95 1.18
CA TYR A 303 7.68 -10.48 1.16
C TYR A 303 8.95 -9.99 1.87
N PHE A 304 9.54 -10.80 2.73
CA PHE A 304 10.54 -10.38 3.70
C PHE A 304 11.93 -10.95 3.40
N TYR A 305 12.94 -10.37 4.04
CA TYR A 305 14.28 -10.94 4.03
C TYR A 305 14.29 -12.34 4.68
N SER A 306 15.32 -13.11 4.39
CA SER A 306 15.64 -14.36 5.09
C SER A 306 16.80 -14.16 6.08
N GLY A 307 16.93 -15.11 7.02
CA GLY A 307 18.01 -15.10 8.02
C GLY A 307 17.96 -13.90 8.96
N ASP A 308 19.11 -13.39 9.37
CA ASP A 308 19.24 -12.35 10.41
C ASP A 308 18.57 -11.01 10.06
N LYS A 309 18.27 -10.78 8.77
CA LYS A 309 17.58 -9.56 8.30
C LYS A 309 16.07 -9.70 8.28
N HIS A 310 15.52 -10.88 8.55
CA HIS A 310 14.09 -11.13 8.51
C HIS A 310 13.33 -10.25 9.50
N GLU A 311 13.87 -10.13 10.72
CA GLU A 311 13.26 -9.37 11.79
C GLU A 311 14.00 -8.05 12.07
N HIS A 312 13.24 -7.01 12.40
CA HIS A 312 13.82 -5.75 12.84
C HIS A 312 14.24 -5.86 14.31
N PRO A 313 15.53 -5.59 14.66
CA PRO A 313 16.06 -5.88 15.99
C PRO A 313 15.44 -5.04 17.13
N ALA A 314 14.80 -3.90 16.80
CA ALA A 314 14.26 -2.98 17.80
C ALA A 314 12.72 -2.82 17.74
N TRP A 315 12.05 -3.24 16.66
CA TRP A 315 10.64 -2.91 16.44
C TRP A 315 9.71 -4.13 16.45
N ASP A 316 10.22 -5.31 16.75
CA ASP A 316 9.43 -6.55 16.77
C ASP A 316 8.55 -6.72 15.52
N SER A 317 9.18 -6.61 14.35
CA SER A 317 8.51 -6.56 13.05
C SER A 317 9.32 -7.27 11.99
N LEU A 318 8.68 -7.58 10.84
CA LEU A 318 9.30 -8.25 9.69
C LEU A 318 9.76 -7.20 8.67
N CYS A 319 10.99 -7.31 8.17
CA CYS A 319 11.59 -6.35 7.24
C CYS A 319 11.35 -6.76 5.78
N PHE A 320 10.72 -5.88 4.98
CA PHE A 320 10.51 -6.11 3.55
C PHE A 320 11.82 -6.23 2.76
N ASP A 321 11.89 -7.21 1.85
CA ASP A 321 13.02 -7.40 0.94
C ASP A 321 12.79 -6.69 -0.39
N TYR A 322 13.15 -5.42 -0.46
CA TYR A 322 13.10 -4.64 -1.70
C TYR A 322 14.15 -5.03 -2.76
N GLY A 323 14.91 -6.11 -2.53
CA GLY A 323 15.67 -6.78 -3.58
C GLY A 323 14.79 -7.55 -4.57
N LYS A 324 13.56 -7.92 -4.16
CA LYS A 324 12.58 -8.64 -4.97
C LYS A 324 11.69 -7.68 -5.74
N ASP A 325 11.55 -7.88 -7.06
CA ASP A 325 10.72 -6.99 -7.91
C ASP A 325 9.23 -7.05 -7.55
N ASP A 326 8.72 -8.21 -7.13
CA ASP A 326 7.33 -8.38 -6.70
C ASP A 326 7.04 -7.63 -5.39
N VAL A 327 8.03 -7.55 -4.48
CA VAL A 327 7.92 -6.74 -3.24
C VAL A 327 7.97 -5.24 -3.54
N ILE A 328 8.76 -4.81 -4.53
CA ILE A 328 8.72 -3.42 -5.01
C ILE A 328 7.38 -3.11 -5.67
N HIS A 329 6.77 -4.11 -6.34
CA HIS A 329 5.46 -3.94 -6.96
C HIS A 329 4.34 -3.80 -5.91
N PHE A 330 4.42 -4.57 -4.81
CA PHE A 330 3.55 -4.45 -3.65
C PHE A 330 3.72 -3.10 -2.96
#